data_06a2d7012d869e900de2ef9c453b1e3c
#
_entry.id   06a2d7012d869e900de2ef9c453b1e3c
#
_cell.length_a   1.000
_cell.length_b   1.000
_cell.length_c   1.000
_cell.angle_alpha   90.00
_cell.angle_beta   90.00
_cell.angle_gamma   90.00
#
_symmetry.space_group_name_H-M   'P 1'
#
loop_
_entity.id
_entity.type
_entity.pdbx_description
1 polymer ?
#
loop_
_entity_poly.entity_id
_entity_poly.type
_entity_poly.pdbx_seq_one_letter_code
_entity_poly.pdbx_strand_id
1 'polypeptide(L)'
;EDGIRDCLLSRGLGDVYKRQVNIISGSGSALIERLKAEGENSPGDVFFTVDAGNLTNFQKQGFFQPIQSETIKKLVPVELRGKNDEWVAVAKRARVIFYNPELVNTDKIKDINYEDLASEDWKGKVVIRSSSNMYNQSLVSSLISNLGIEETEKWAKKLVSNFARKPQGNDRSQIMAVANKEAAVAIANTYYFGIMLSGKGGEEQLNAAQKVKIAFPNQLNRGAHVNISGGGVLKYSPNRDNAEKFLEFLLTEEAQNHIVNNTFEYPVISTVKAHPLIDDLGTFKMDKTSVADFGKYNPDAVKLMDRVNWQ
;
A
#
# COMPACT_ATOMS: atom_id res chain seq x y z
N GLU A 1 4.64 -7.32 4.81
CA GLU A 1 4.27 -8.37 3.84
C GLU A 1 3.44 -9.49 4.47
N ASP A 2 3.47 -9.66 5.80
CA ASP A 2 2.90 -10.86 6.46
C ASP A 2 1.40 -10.74 6.82
N GLY A 3 0.86 -9.52 7.01
CA GLY A 3 -0.49 -9.35 7.57
C GLY A 3 -1.64 -9.94 6.77
N ILE A 4 -1.66 -9.81 5.44
CA ILE A 4 -2.73 -10.39 4.60
C ILE A 4 -2.53 -11.87 4.38
N ARG A 5 -1.28 -12.35 4.31
CA ARG A 5 -0.99 -13.78 4.26
C ARG A 5 -1.56 -14.50 5.49
N ASP A 6 -1.32 -13.96 6.67
CA ASP A 6 -1.82 -14.53 7.93
C ASP A 6 -3.34 -14.43 8.03
N CYS A 7 -3.94 -13.37 7.50
CA CYS A 7 -5.39 -13.20 7.44
C CYS A 7 -6.06 -14.24 6.52
N LEU A 8 -5.46 -14.55 5.38
CA LEU A 8 -5.96 -15.57 4.44
C LEU A 8 -5.63 -17.00 4.90
N LEU A 9 -4.59 -17.17 5.74
CA LEU A 9 -4.19 -18.45 6.32
C LEU A 9 -4.96 -18.77 7.61
N SER A 10 -5.66 -17.79 8.23
CA SER A 10 -6.46 -18.07 9.41
C SER A 10 -7.63 -19.01 9.07
N ARG A 11 -7.65 -20.14 9.76
CA ARG A 11 -8.61 -21.24 9.65
C ARG A 11 -10.04 -20.74 9.46
N GLY A 12 -10.63 -20.99 8.29
CA GLY A 12 -12.08 -20.90 8.13
C GLY A 12 -12.63 -19.95 7.07
N LEU A 13 -11.84 -19.50 6.10
CA LEU A 13 -12.39 -18.88 4.88
C LEU A 13 -12.99 -19.96 3.95
N GLY A 14 -13.89 -20.78 4.51
CA GLY A 14 -14.82 -21.55 3.72
C GLY A 14 -16.05 -20.68 3.46
N ASP A 15 -16.51 -20.61 2.23
CA ASP A 15 -17.79 -19.99 1.95
C ASP A 15 -18.93 -20.82 2.56
N VAL A 16 -20.15 -20.25 2.58
CA VAL A 16 -21.39 -20.89 3.07
C VAL A 16 -21.65 -22.29 2.47
N TYR A 17 -20.97 -22.66 1.40
CA TYR A 17 -21.08 -23.93 0.69
C TYR A 17 -19.95 -24.92 0.94
N LYS A 18 -19.11 -24.71 1.99
CA LYS A 18 -17.98 -25.60 2.34
C LYS A 18 -16.89 -25.73 1.25
N ARG A 19 -16.75 -24.74 0.37
CA ARG A 19 -15.62 -24.69 -0.56
C ARG A 19 -14.34 -24.34 0.19
N GLN A 20 -13.24 -24.98 -0.17
CA GLN A 20 -11.91 -24.74 0.40
C GLN A 20 -11.08 -23.92 -0.55
N VAL A 21 -10.32 -22.95 0.00
CA VAL A 21 -9.31 -22.20 -0.72
C VAL A 21 -7.96 -22.83 -0.42
N ASN A 22 -7.29 -23.34 -1.44
CA ASN A 22 -5.92 -23.86 -1.34
C ASN A 22 -4.93 -22.71 -1.58
N ILE A 23 -4.09 -22.41 -0.59
CA ILE A 23 -3.18 -21.27 -0.67
C ILE A 23 -1.75 -21.73 -0.89
N ILE A 24 -1.11 -21.16 -1.92
CA ILE A 24 0.31 -21.31 -2.20
C ILE A 24 0.96 -19.96 -1.94
N SER A 25 1.86 -19.90 -0.97
CA SER A 25 2.59 -18.69 -0.59
C SER A 25 4.00 -18.69 -1.13
N GLY A 26 4.49 -17.52 -1.54
CA GLY A 26 5.85 -17.35 -2.03
C GLY A 26 6.19 -15.87 -2.24
N SER A 27 7.45 -15.56 -2.57
CA SER A 27 7.78 -14.24 -3.07
C SER A 27 7.08 -14.00 -4.41
N GLY A 28 6.73 -12.73 -4.71
CA GLY A 28 6.08 -12.40 -5.99
C GLY A 28 6.86 -12.91 -7.20
N SER A 29 8.20 -12.82 -7.20
CA SER A 29 9.05 -13.35 -8.25
C SER A 29 8.99 -14.88 -8.37
N ALA A 30 9.04 -15.62 -7.26
CA ALA A 30 8.94 -17.06 -7.27
C ALA A 30 7.59 -17.55 -7.81
N LEU A 31 6.50 -16.88 -7.41
CA LEU A 31 5.16 -17.20 -7.92
C LEU A 31 5.02 -16.88 -9.41
N ILE A 32 5.62 -15.80 -9.89
CA ILE A 32 5.66 -15.47 -11.33
C ILE A 32 6.39 -16.55 -12.12
N GLU A 33 7.58 -16.96 -11.69
CA GLU A 33 8.34 -18.00 -12.38
C GLU A 33 7.61 -19.34 -12.36
N ARG A 34 6.94 -19.68 -11.26
CA ARG A 34 6.09 -20.86 -11.19
C ARG A 34 4.96 -20.82 -12.22
N LEU A 35 4.21 -19.71 -12.29
CA LEU A 35 3.12 -19.56 -13.26
C LEU A 35 3.60 -19.59 -14.70
N LYS A 36 4.80 -19.05 -14.99
CA LYS A 36 5.43 -19.19 -16.31
C LYS A 36 5.72 -20.65 -16.65
N ALA A 37 6.28 -21.39 -15.69
CA ALA A 37 6.62 -22.80 -15.88
C ALA A 37 5.38 -23.69 -16.04
N GLU A 38 4.32 -23.43 -15.29
CA GLU A 38 3.05 -24.16 -15.35
C GLU A 38 2.24 -23.81 -16.63
N GLY A 39 2.33 -22.57 -17.10
CA GLY A 39 1.64 -22.09 -18.30
C GLY A 39 0.14 -22.35 -18.25
N GLU A 40 -0.41 -22.94 -19.31
CA GLU A 40 -1.83 -23.31 -19.43
C GLU A 40 -2.27 -24.42 -18.48
N ASN A 41 -1.33 -25.17 -17.93
CA ASN A 41 -1.59 -26.26 -16.98
C ASN A 41 -1.53 -25.81 -15.52
N SER A 42 -1.45 -24.49 -15.26
CA SER A 42 -1.44 -23.99 -13.88
C SER A 42 -2.75 -24.34 -13.17
N PRO A 43 -2.68 -24.92 -11.95
CA PRO A 43 -3.87 -25.17 -11.14
C PRO A 43 -4.36 -23.90 -10.43
N GLY A 44 -3.68 -22.78 -10.59
CA GLY A 44 -4.00 -21.53 -9.89
C GLY A 44 -5.24 -20.85 -10.47
N ASP A 45 -6.11 -20.34 -9.59
CA ASP A 45 -7.31 -19.61 -9.98
C ASP A 45 -7.16 -18.11 -9.78
N VAL A 46 -6.56 -17.68 -8.66
CA VAL A 46 -6.40 -16.28 -8.27
C VAL A 46 -4.96 -16.02 -7.90
N PHE A 47 -4.39 -14.93 -8.41
CA PHE A 47 -3.15 -14.37 -7.89
C PHE A 47 -3.49 -13.17 -7.02
N PHE A 48 -2.98 -13.19 -5.77
CA PHE A 48 -3.20 -12.13 -4.79
C PHE A 48 -1.86 -11.57 -4.30
N THR A 49 -1.73 -10.26 -4.24
CA THR A 49 -0.48 -9.63 -3.78
C THR A 49 -0.74 -8.24 -3.19
N VAL A 50 0.27 -7.71 -2.54
CA VAL A 50 0.31 -6.32 -2.08
C VAL A 50 1.00 -5.46 -3.12
N ASP A 51 0.56 -4.19 -3.19
CA ASP A 51 1.01 -3.14 -4.08
C ASP A 51 0.51 -3.27 -5.53
N ALA A 52 -0.18 -2.21 -5.97
CA ALA A 52 -0.73 -2.12 -7.33
C ALA A 52 0.34 -2.19 -8.42
N GLY A 53 1.58 -1.78 -8.11
CA GLY A 53 2.71 -1.91 -9.02
C GLY A 53 3.00 -3.37 -9.37
N ASN A 54 2.92 -4.28 -8.39
CA ASN A 54 3.07 -5.71 -8.61
C ASN A 54 1.93 -6.27 -9.47
N LEU A 55 0.67 -5.91 -9.16
CA LEU A 55 -0.49 -6.33 -9.93
C LEU A 55 -0.41 -5.86 -11.39
N THR A 56 -0.03 -4.59 -11.60
CA THR A 56 0.14 -4.05 -12.95
C THR A 56 1.28 -4.73 -13.71
N ASN A 57 2.39 -5.06 -13.04
CA ASN A 57 3.48 -5.80 -13.66
C ASN A 57 3.04 -7.21 -14.08
N PHE A 58 2.25 -7.86 -13.24
CA PHE A 58 1.66 -9.16 -13.52
C PHE A 58 0.68 -9.10 -14.71
N GLN A 59 -0.16 -8.07 -14.73
CA GLN A 59 -1.07 -7.76 -15.84
C GLN A 59 -0.31 -7.56 -17.16
N LYS A 60 0.77 -6.77 -17.16
CA LYS A 60 1.59 -6.52 -18.36
C LYS A 60 2.20 -7.79 -18.96
N GLN A 61 2.43 -8.80 -18.14
CA GLN A 61 2.92 -10.11 -18.57
C GLN A 61 1.81 -11.05 -19.10
N GLY A 62 0.55 -10.59 -19.08
CA GLY A 62 -0.58 -11.32 -19.63
C GLY A 62 -1.06 -12.49 -18.77
N PHE A 63 -0.84 -12.44 -17.45
CA PHE A 63 -1.25 -13.49 -16.54
C PHE A 63 -2.69 -13.41 -16.05
N PHE A 64 -3.36 -12.28 -16.24
CA PHE A 64 -4.74 -12.08 -15.83
C PHE A 64 -5.71 -12.19 -16.99
N GLN A 65 -6.96 -12.43 -16.68
CA GLN A 65 -8.11 -12.26 -17.55
C GLN A 65 -9.09 -11.24 -16.94
N PRO A 66 -9.93 -10.57 -17.76
CA PRO A 66 -10.89 -9.60 -17.26
C PRO A 66 -11.90 -10.24 -16.30
N ILE A 67 -12.16 -9.58 -15.17
CA ILE A 67 -13.20 -9.92 -14.21
C ILE A 67 -14.53 -9.39 -14.75
N GLN A 68 -15.55 -10.25 -14.83
CA GLN A 68 -16.86 -9.89 -15.42
C GLN A 68 -17.92 -9.58 -14.37
N SER A 69 -17.58 -9.59 -13.08
CA SER A 69 -18.51 -9.36 -11.99
C SER A 69 -19.03 -7.92 -11.94
N GLU A 70 -20.32 -7.74 -12.11
CA GLU A 70 -20.99 -6.44 -11.90
C GLU A 70 -21.01 -6.05 -10.41
N THR A 71 -20.99 -7.01 -9.50
CA THR A 71 -20.87 -6.78 -8.06
C THR A 71 -19.55 -6.06 -7.75
N ILE A 72 -18.44 -6.57 -8.27
CA ILE A 72 -17.11 -5.97 -8.08
C ILE A 72 -17.07 -4.56 -8.68
N LYS A 73 -17.59 -4.38 -9.90
CA LYS A 73 -17.62 -3.06 -10.55
C LYS A 73 -18.41 -2.03 -9.76
N LYS A 74 -19.49 -2.46 -9.11
CA LYS A 74 -20.34 -1.59 -8.26
C LYS A 74 -19.67 -1.23 -6.93
N LEU A 75 -18.98 -2.19 -6.32
CA LEU A 75 -18.43 -2.03 -4.96
C LEU A 75 -17.07 -1.34 -4.94
N VAL A 76 -16.24 -1.57 -5.96
CA VAL A 76 -14.86 -1.07 -6.00
C VAL A 76 -14.74 0.08 -7.01
N PRO A 77 -14.34 1.28 -6.57
CA PRO A 77 -14.09 2.41 -7.46
C PRO A 77 -13.11 2.08 -8.59
N VAL A 78 -13.32 2.68 -9.77
CA VAL A 78 -12.51 2.42 -10.96
C VAL A 78 -11.02 2.72 -10.77
N GLU A 79 -10.70 3.73 -9.96
CA GLU A 79 -9.31 4.10 -9.60
C GLU A 79 -8.58 3.04 -8.77
N LEU A 80 -9.32 2.10 -8.18
CA LEU A 80 -8.79 0.98 -7.38
C LEU A 80 -8.84 -0.37 -8.12
N ARG A 81 -9.03 -0.34 -9.43
CA ARG A 81 -9.07 -1.52 -10.29
C ARG A 81 -7.97 -1.46 -11.36
N GLY A 82 -7.59 -2.63 -11.85
CA GLY A 82 -6.68 -2.75 -12.98
C GLY A 82 -7.30 -2.28 -14.29
N LYS A 83 -6.46 -1.97 -15.25
CA LYS A 83 -6.92 -1.69 -16.61
C LYS A 83 -7.69 -2.90 -17.14
N ASN A 84 -8.80 -2.67 -17.81
CA ASN A 84 -9.72 -3.71 -18.31
C ASN A 84 -10.31 -4.61 -17.20
N ASP A 85 -10.35 -4.15 -15.95
CA ASP A 85 -10.84 -4.91 -14.80
C ASP A 85 -10.13 -6.25 -14.58
N GLU A 86 -8.85 -6.37 -14.93
CA GLU A 86 -8.09 -7.62 -14.80
C GLU A 86 -7.66 -7.94 -13.36
N TRP A 87 -7.70 -6.97 -12.46
CA TRP A 87 -7.50 -7.15 -11.03
C TRP A 87 -8.24 -6.07 -10.25
N VAL A 88 -8.45 -6.32 -8.96
CA VAL A 88 -9.26 -5.49 -8.07
C VAL A 88 -8.61 -5.35 -6.71
N ALA A 89 -8.77 -4.17 -6.09
CA ALA A 89 -8.39 -3.94 -4.72
C ALA A 89 -9.35 -4.67 -3.75
N VAL A 90 -8.80 -5.19 -2.66
CA VAL A 90 -9.53 -5.80 -1.54
C VAL A 90 -9.28 -5.05 -0.25
N ALA A 91 -8.16 -4.38 -0.11
CA ALA A 91 -7.86 -3.48 1.01
C ALA A 91 -7.03 -2.29 0.53
N LYS A 92 -7.04 -1.21 1.32
CA LYS A 92 -6.31 0.04 1.04
C LYS A 92 -5.40 0.41 2.20
N ARG A 93 -4.32 1.10 1.89
CA ARG A 93 -3.43 1.72 2.88
C ARG A 93 -3.02 3.11 2.42
N ALA A 94 -3.00 4.06 3.33
CA ALA A 94 -2.49 5.40 3.07
C ALA A 94 -1.00 5.45 3.44
N ARG A 95 -0.22 6.17 2.65
CA ARG A 95 1.16 6.52 2.96
C ARG A 95 1.15 7.93 3.53
N VAL A 96 1.51 8.07 4.80
CA VAL A 96 1.32 9.30 5.56
C VAL A 96 2.63 9.83 6.12
N ILE A 97 2.61 11.05 6.64
CA ILE A 97 3.74 11.65 7.32
C ILE A 97 3.56 11.44 8.82
N PHE A 98 4.47 10.68 9.43
CA PHE A 98 4.62 10.57 10.88
C PHE A 98 5.50 11.68 11.38
N TYR A 99 5.16 12.26 12.54
CA TYR A 99 5.95 13.33 13.14
C TYR A 99 6.00 13.24 14.66
N ASN A 100 7.08 13.77 15.24
CA ASN A 100 7.21 13.91 16.67
C ASN A 100 6.68 15.29 17.09
N PRO A 101 5.60 15.38 17.89
CA PRO A 101 5.01 16.67 18.27
C PRO A 101 5.90 17.54 19.17
N GLU A 102 6.97 16.99 19.75
CA GLU A 102 7.98 17.75 20.49
C GLU A 102 9.00 18.43 19.56
N LEU A 103 9.14 17.97 18.30
CA LEU A 103 10.08 18.49 17.30
C LEU A 103 9.39 19.32 16.21
N VAL A 104 8.10 19.10 16.00
CA VAL A 104 7.33 19.73 14.92
C VAL A 104 6.05 20.34 15.47
N ASN A 105 5.86 21.64 15.20
CA ASN A 105 4.60 22.32 15.54
C ASN A 105 3.44 21.72 14.73
N THR A 106 2.39 21.27 15.42
CA THR A 106 1.20 20.67 14.83
C THR A 106 0.52 21.61 13.82
N ASP A 107 0.51 22.92 14.04
CA ASP A 107 -0.10 23.88 13.12
C ASP A 107 0.65 23.98 11.78
N LYS A 108 1.95 23.74 11.78
CA LYS A 108 2.76 23.72 10.55
C LYS A 108 2.60 22.44 9.73
N ILE A 109 2.19 21.33 10.36
CA ILE A 109 2.17 20.03 9.70
C ILE A 109 0.76 19.56 9.30
N LYS A 110 -0.31 20.18 9.84
CA LYS A 110 -1.68 19.75 9.58
C LYS A 110 -2.08 19.79 8.10
N ASP A 111 -1.56 20.76 7.34
CA ASP A 111 -1.87 20.97 5.92
C ASP A 111 -0.69 20.62 5.00
N ILE A 112 0.27 19.84 5.49
CA ILE A 112 1.51 19.51 4.79
C ILE A 112 1.25 18.70 3.50
N ASN A 113 2.06 18.95 2.48
CA ASN A 113 2.12 18.15 1.28
C ASN A 113 3.41 17.28 1.27
N TYR A 114 3.44 16.22 0.46
CA TYR A 114 4.71 15.51 0.24
C TYR A 114 5.78 16.46 -0.33
N GLU A 115 5.36 17.40 -1.17
CA GLU A 115 6.23 18.37 -1.82
C GLU A 115 6.94 19.28 -0.82
N ASP A 116 6.29 19.62 0.27
CA ASP A 116 6.83 20.52 1.30
C ASP A 116 8.06 19.91 2.00
N LEU A 117 8.16 18.58 2.06
CA LEU A 117 9.32 17.90 2.64
C LEU A 117 10.62 18.11 1.86
N ALA A 118 10.55 18.71 0.66
CA ALA A 118 11.69 19.10 -0.14
C ALA A 118 12.21 20.52 0.21
N SER A 119 11.57 21.25 1.12
CA SER A 119 12.07 22.57 1.56
C SER A 119 13.25 22.45 2.52
N GLU A 120 14.07 23.51 2.62
CA GLU A 120 15.22 23.59 3.53
C GLU A 120 14.82 23.47 5.01
N ASP A 121 13.58 23.76 5.37
CA ASP A 121 13.04 23.61 6.74
C ASP A 121 13.15 22.18 7.26
N TRP A 122 13.22 21.20 6.35
CA TRP A 122 13.29 19.77 6.67
C TRP A 122 14.70 19.18 6.55
N LYS A 123 15.71 20.01 6.36
CA LYS A 123 17.10 19.56 6.22
C LYS A 123 17.57 18.77 7.43
N GLY A 124 18.02 17.53 7.20
CA GLY A 124 18.45 16.61 8.26
C GLY A 124 17.31 16.13 9.18
N LYS A 125 16.05 16.23 8.76
CA LYS A 125 14.89 15.92 9.62
C LYS A 125 13.98 14.80 9.08
N VAL A 126 14.26 14.26 7.90
CA VAL A 126 13.41 13.26 7.25
C VAL A 126 14.06 11.88 7.31
N VAL A 127 13.29 10.86 7.69
CA VAL A 127 13.68 9.45 7.51
C VAL A 127 12.67 8.72 6.65
N ILE A 128 13.18 7.82 5.82
CA ILE A 128 12.37 7.04 4.88
C ILE A 128 13.11 5.74 4.53
N ARG A 129 12.40 4.78 3.96
CA ARG A 129 12.99 3.53 3.46
C ARG A 129 13.83 3.75 2.18
N SER A 130 14.67 2.77 1.86
CA SER A 130 15.44 2.73 0.61
C SER A 130 14.55 2.78 -0.64
N SER A 131 15.13 3.23 -1.75
CA SER A 131 14.54 3.22 -3.10
C SER A 131 14.19 1.81 -3.59
N SER A 132 14.84 0.77 -3.07
CA SER A 132 14.52 -0.62 -3.39
C SER A 132 13.12 -1.06 -2.87
N ASN A 133 12.52 -0.26 -1.99
CA ASN A 133 11.21 -0.58 -1.44
C ASN A 133 10.07 -0.18 -2.38
N MET A 134 9.21 -1.14 -2.70
CA MET A 134 8.07 -0.96 -3.61
C MET A 134 7.15 0.19 -3.19
N TYR A 135 6.93 0.42 -1.88
CA TYR A 135 6.04 1.49 -1.42
C TYR A 135 6.57 2.90 -1.74
N ASN A 136 7.89 3.09 -1.70
CA ASN A 136 8.51 4.34 -2.14
C ASN A 136 8.45 4.47 -3.67
N GLN A 137 8.68 3.38 -4.39
CA GLN A 137 8.56 3.38 -5.85
C GLN A 137 7.14 3.74 -6.29
N SER A 138 6.12 3.20 -5.62
CA SER A 138 4.71 3.51 -5.90
C SER A 138 4.36 4.97 -5.53
N LEU A 139 4.88 5.51 -4.43
CA LEU A 139 4.73 6.92 -4.09
C LEU A 139 5.35 7.81 -5.18
N VAL A 140 6.59 7.53 -5.58
CA VAL A 140 7.27 8.30 -6.63
C VAL A 140 6.54 8.15 -7.98
N SER A 141 6.03 6.97 -8.29
CA SER A 141 5.18 6.75 -9.49
C SER A 141 3.90 7.59 -9.46
N SER A 142 3.25 7.70 -8.30
CA SER A 142 2.08 8.57 -8.10
C SER A 142 2.46 10.05 -8.31
N LEU A 143 3.61 10.48 -7.79
CA LEU A 143 4.09 11.85 -8.00
C LEU A 143 4.41 12.12 -9.47
N ILE A 144 5.03 11.17 -10.19
CA ILE A 144 5.26 11.29 -11.64
C ILE A 144 3.93 11.43 -12.39
N SER A 145 2.92 10.66 -12.02
CA SER A 145 1.59 10.76 -12.64
C SER A 145 0.94 12.14 -12.43
N ASN A 146 1.15 12.75 -11.26
CA ASN A 146 0.54 14.03 -10.90
C ASN A 146 1.34 15.26 -11.35
N LEU A 147 2.66 15.20 -11.29
CA LEU A 147 3.57 16.36 -11.45
C LEU A 147 4.44 16.27 -12.72
N GLY A 148 4.54 15.07 -13.31
CA GLY A 148 5.52 14.79 -14.35
C GLY A 148 6.90 14.40 -13.80
N ILE A 149 7.73 13.82 -14.67
CA ILE A 149 9.05 13.26 -14.29
C ILE A 149 10.00 14.36 -13.79
N GLU A 150 10.09 15.48 -14.49
CA GLU A 150 11.05 16.54 -14.16
C GLU A 150 10.82 17.17 -12.79
N GLU A 151 9.57 17.52 -12.47
CA GLU A 151 9.23 18.12 -11.17
C GLU A 151 9.39 17.09 -10.04
N THR A 152 9.02 15.83 -10.29
CA THR A 152 9.23 14.74 -9.32
C THR A 152 10.72 14.51 -9.06
N GLU A 153 11.58 14.61 -10.07
CA GLU A 153 13.03 14.47 -9.90
C GLU A 153 13.64 15.63 -9.09
N LYS A 154 13.19 16.86 -9.36
CA LYS A 154 13.60 18.05 -8.56
C LYS A 154 13.19 17.88 -7.10
N TRP A 155 11.96 17.42 -6.87
CA TRP A 155 11.46 17.11 -5.52
C TRP A 155 12.31 16.03 -4.86
N ALA A 156 12.50 14.89 -5.51
CA ALA A 156 13.24 13.76 -4.96
C ALA A 156 14.69 14.13 -4.60
N LYS A 157 15.36 14.92 -5.46
CA LYS A 157 16.72 15.42 -5.20
C LYS A 157 16.79 16.26 -3.93
N LYS A 158 15.84 17.18 -3.74
CA LYS A 158 15.75 18.01 -2.53
C LYS A 158 15.37 17.18 -1.31
N LEU A 159 14.41 16.26 -1.44
CA LEU A 159 14.01 15.37 -0.35
C LEU A 159 15.21 14.54 0.15
N VAL A 160 16.02 13.98 -0.77
CA VAL A 160 17.23 13.21 -0.42
C VAL A 160 18.23 14.08 0.36
N SER A 161 18.39 15.36 0.01
CA SER A 161 19.27 16.28 0.76
C SER A 161 18.76 16.59 2.18
N ASN A 162 17.49 16.29 2.45
CA ASN A 162 16.83 16.49 3.74
C ASN A 162 16.83 15.24 4.62
N PHE A 163 17.39 14.13 4.16
CA PHE A 163 17.46 12.91 4.97
C PHE A 163 18.35 13.12 6.21
N ALA A 164 17.85 12.69 7.36
CA ALA A 164 18.59 12.69 8.62
C ALA A 164 19.69 11.63 8.64
N ARG A 165 19.50 10.54 7.88
CA ARG A 165 20.43 9.42 7.73
C ARG A 165 20.20 8.70 6.42
N LYS A 166 21.11 7.82 6.04
CA LYS A 166 20.88 6.91 4.91
C LYS A 166 19.59 6.09 5.12
N PRO A 167 18.77 5.93 4.08
CA PRO A 167 17.59 5.09 4.13
C PRO A 167 17.92 3.66 4.56
N GLN A 168 17.24 3.16 5.60
CA GLN A 168 17.45 1.80 6.13
C GLN A 168 16.20 1.31 6.86
N GLY A 169 16.10 0.01 7.08
CA GLY A 169 15.01 -0.60 7.82
C GLY A 169 13.66 -0.58 7.10
N ASN A 170 12.60 -0.90 7.82
CA ASN A 170 11.23 -0.92 7.35
C ASN A 170 10.42 0.29 7.84
N ASP A 171 9.13 0.37 7.52
CA ASP A 171 8.27 1.49 7.93
C ASP A 171 8.21 1.67 9.46
N ARG A 172 8.16 0.56 10.23
CA ARG A 172 8.19 0.62 11.70
C ARG A 172 9.50 1.20 12.22
N SER A 173 10.62 0.86 11.59
CA SER A 173 11.93 1.45 11.92
C SER A 173 11.98 2.96 11.68
N GLN A 174 11.27 3.48 10.67
CA GLN A 174 11.15 4.91 10.44
C GLN A 174 10.30 5.58 11.52
N ILE A 175 9.17 4.98 11.89
CA ILE A 175 8.29 5.49 12.96
C ILE A 175 9.05 5.51 14.30
N MET A 176 9.81 4.45 14.61
CA MET A 176 10.64 4.39 15.82
C MET A 176 11.73 5.46 15.82
N ALA A 177 12.39 5.71 14.69
CA ALA A 177 13.39 6.78 14.56
C ALA A 177 12.81 8.16 14.89
N VAL A 178 11.59 8.44 14.43
CA VAL A 178 10.86 9.68 14.79
C VAL A 178 10.49 9.72 16.27
N ALA A 179 10.01 8.61 16.83
CA ALA A 179 9.71 8.51 18.27
C ALA A 179 10.94 8.75 19.14
N ASN A 180 12.11 8.30 18.71
CA ASN A 180 13.40 8.45 19.37
C ASN A 180 14.12 9.78 19.05
N LYS A 181 13.47 10.69 18.29
CA LYS A 181 14.01 12.00 17.92
C LYS A 181 15.26 11.95 17.02
N GLU A 182 15.52 10.83 16.35
CA GLU A 182 16.56 10.74 15.31
C GLU A 182 16.20 11.59 14.08
N ALA A 183 14.89 11.79 13.85
CA ALA A 183 14.35 12.64 12.82
C ALA A 183 13.05 13.29 13.29
N ALA A 184 12.64 14.36 12.65
CA ALA A 184 11.40 15.04 12.99
C ALA A 184 10.18 14.38 12.32
N VAL A 185 10.36 13.84 11.11
CA VAL A 185 9.30 13.23 10.31
C VAL A 185 9.75 11.96 9.58
N ALA A 186 8.77 11.10 9.29
CA ALA A 186 8.93 9.92 8.45
C ALA A 186 7.77 9.75 7.48
N ILE A 187 8.01 9.16 6.32
CA ILE A 187 6.94 8.71 5.41
C ILE A 187 6.81 7.20 5.57
N ALA A 188 5.61 6.74 5.99
CA ALA A 188 5.32 5.33 6.21
C ALA A 188 3.83 5.03 6.00
N ASN A 189 3.47 3.74 5.91
CA ASN A 189 2.10 3.30 5.71
C ASN A 189 1.33 3.22 7.04
N THR A 190 0.05 3.56 7.01
CA THR A 190 -0.85 3.62 8.17
C THR A 190 -1.00 2.30 8.90
N TYR A 191 -1.09 1.17 8.20
CA TYR A 191 -1.33 -0.13 8.82
C TYR A 191 -0.19 -0.58 9.76
N TYR A 192 1.06 -0.18 9.48
CA TYR A 192 2.17 -0.44 10.41
C TYR A 192 1.97 0.26 11.75
N PHE A 193 1.39 1.45 11.72
CA PHE A 193 1.05 2.17 12.94
C PHE A 193 -0.05 1.45 13.74
N GLY A 194 -1.07 0.93 13.05
CA GLY A 194 -2.08 0.07 13.67
C GLY A 194 -1.46 -1.16 14.35
N ILE A 195 -0.51 -1.84 13.70
CA ILE A 195 0.24 -2.97 14.29
C ILE A 195 1.00 -2.52 15.55
N MET A 196 1.67 -1.38 15.51
CA MET A 196 2.42 -0.85 16.65
C MET A 196 1.49 -0.48 17.81
N LEU A 197 0.40 0.26 17.54
CA LEU A 197 -0.59 0.68 18.54
C LEU A 197 -1.35 -0.49 19.16
N SER A 198 -1.56 -1.58 18.44
CA SER A 198 -2.22 -2.78 18.96
C SER A 198 -1.35 -3.61 19.92
N GLY A 199 -0.07 -3.28 20.03
CA GLY A 199 0.91 -4.05 20.80
C GLY A 199 1.39 -5.33 20.11
N LYS A 200 0.86 -5.70 18.93
CA LYS A 200 1.32 -6.89 18.17
C LYS A 200 2.81 -6.81 17.79
N GLY A 201 3.36 -5.61 17.69
CA GLY A 201 4.78 -5.36 17.43
C GLY A 201 5.71 -5.45 18.67
N GLY A 202 5.15 -5.68 19.84
CA GLY A 202 5.85 -5.66 21.12
C GLY A 202 5.84 -4.29 21.81
N GLU A 203 6.21 -4.28 23.09
CA GLU A 203 6.11 -3.11 23.97
C GLU A 203 6.94 -1.91 23.48
N GLU A 204 8.14 -2.15 22.97
CA GLU A 204 9.00 -1.09 22.45
C GLU A 204 8.30 -0.32 21.30
N GLN A 205 7.66 -1.04 20.36
CA GLN A 205 6.95 -0.43 19.25
C GLN A 205 5.68 0.29 19.70
N LEU A 206 4.95 -0.27 20.66
CA LEU A 206 3.80 0.39 21.28
C LEU A 206 4.19 1.71 21.92
N ASN A 207 5.23 1.72 22.74
CA ASN A 207 5.75 2.92 23.40
C ASN A 207 6.24 3.97 22.37
N ALA A 208 6.84 3.53 21.27
CA ALA A 208 7.23 4.42 20.18
C ALA A 208 6.01 5.04 19.48
N ALA A 209 4.99 4.22 19.17
CA ALA A 209 3.78 4.70 18.53
C ALA A 209 3.05 5.78 19.34
N GLN A 210 3.05 5.69 20.67
CA GLN A 210 2.43 6.67 21.55
C GLN A 210 3.11 8.06 21.53
N LYS A 211 4.37 8.14 21.08
CA LYS A 211 5.16 9.38 21.00
C LYS A 211 5.03 10.12 19.67
N VAL A 212 4.42 9.51 18.67
CA VAL A 212 4.30 10.11 17.34
C VAL A 212 2.85 10.38 16.97
N LYS A 213 2.66 11.31 16.05
CA LYS A 213 1.36 11.61 15.42
C LYS A 213 1.48 11.45 13.92
N ILE A 214 0.34 11.46 13.23
CA ILE A 214 0.29 11.45 11.77
C ILE A 214 -0.28 12.74 11.22
N ALA A 215 0.14 13.08 10.00
CA ALA A 215 -0.52 14.03 9.13
C ALA A 215 -0.81 13.36 7.80
N PHE A 216 -2.05 13.45 7.33
CA PHE A 216 -2.41 13.03 5.98
C PHE A 216 -1.95 14.14 5.00
N PRO A 217 -1.05 13.84 4.06
CA PRO A 217 -0.54 14.88 3.18
C PRO A 217 -1.54 15.26 2.08
N ASN A 218 -1.35 16.44 1.49
CA ASN A 218 -2.07 16.93 0.32
C ASN A 218 -3.59 17.06 0.50
N GLN A 219 -4.08 17.30 1.72
CA GLN A 219 -5.52 17.33 1.99
C GLN A 219 -6.23 18.55 1.36
N LEU A 220 -5.51 19.65 1.15
CA LEU A 220 -6.05 20.86 0.50
C LEU A 220 -6.00 20.78 -1.03
N ASN A 221 -5.36 19.75 -1.59
CA ASN A 221 -5.27 19.57 -3.04
C ASN A 221 -5.67 18.15 -3.49
N ARG A 222 -4.77 17.28 -3.99
CA ARG A 222 -5.12 15.97 -4.57
C ARG A 222 -5.48 14.88 -3.56
N GLY A 223 -5.05 15.00 -2.32
CA GLY A 223 -5.23 13.97 -1.29
C GLY A 223 -3.99 13.09 -1.07
N ALA A 224 -4.05 12.24 -0.05
CA ALA A 224 -2.97 11.35 0.32
C ALA A 224 -2.83 10.17 -0.67
N HIS A 225 -1.59 9.78 -0.96
CA HIS A 225 -1.30 8.57 -1.74
C HIS A 225 -1.87 7.34 -1.04
N VAL A 226 -2.65 6.57 -1.80
CA VAL A 226 -3.23 5.29 -1.37
C VAL A 226 -2.70 4.19 -2.27
N ASN A 227 -2.33 3.08 -1.67
CA ASN A 227 -2.01 1.85 -2.38
C ASN A 227 -2.89 0.71 -1.87
N ILE A 228 -2.84 -0.44 -2.50
CA ILE A 228 -3.80 -1.51 -2.31
C ILE A 228 -3.14 -2.87 -2.05
N SER A 229 -3.94 -3.74 -1.45
CA SER A 229 -3.80 -5.19 -1.53
C SER A 229 -4.95 -5.71 -2.38
N GLY A 230 -4.67 -6.63 -3.28
CA GLY A 230 -5.69 -7.09 -4.21
C GLY A 230 -5.26 -8.27 -5.05
N GLY A 231 -6.13 -8.68 -5.94
CA GLY A 231 -5.88 -9.83 -6.81
C GLY A 231 -6.68 -9.81 -8.09
N GLY A 232 -6.39 -10.76 -8.94
CA GLY A 232 -7.08 -10.97 -10.21
C GLY A 232 -7.21 -12.45 -10.55
N VAL A 233 -8.11 -12.75 -11.46
CA VAL A 233 -8.32 -14.10 -11.96
C VAL A 233 -7.22 -14.43 -12.95
N LEU A 234 -6.53 -15.57 -12.74
CA LEU A 234 -5.47 -16.03 -13.62
C LEU A 234 -6.04 -16.39 -15.00
N LYS A 235 -5.26 -16.10 -16.05
CA LYS A 235 -5.65 -16.29 -17.46
C LYS A 235 -6.11 -17.69 -17.77
N TYR A 236 -5.44 -18.67 -17.20
CA TYR A 236 -5.71 -20.09 -17.43
C TYR A 236 -6.39 -20.75 -16.22
N SER A 237 -7.07 -19.96 -15.39
CA SER A 237 -7.81 -20.49 -14.25
C SER A 237 -8.77 -21.62 -14.66
N PRO A 238 -8.63 -22.84 -14.10
CA PRO A 238 -9.56 -23.92 -14.36
C PRO A 238 -10.94 -23.71 -13.75
N ASN A 239 -11.06 -22.77 -12.77
CA ASN A 239 -12.30 -22.53 -12.02
C ASN A 239 -12.68 -21.04 -12.02
N ARG A 240 -12.68 -20.40 -13.19
CA ARG A 240 -12.92 -18.95 -13.35
C ARG A 240 -14.09 -18.41 -12.54
N ASP A 241 -15.27 -19.06 -12.64
CA ASP A 241 -16.48 -18.59 -11.97
C ASP A 241 -16.34 -18.64 -10.43
N ASN A 242 -15.63 -19.63 -9.91
CA ASN A 242 -15.32 -19.71 -8.48
C ASN A 242 -14.27 -18.68 -8.07
N ALA A 243 -13.30 -18.40 -8.93
CA ALA A 243 -12.31 -17.34 -8.71
C ALA A 243 -12.96 -15.95 -8.62
N GLU A 244 -13.91 -15.63 -9.52
CA GLU A 244 -14.67 -14.37 -9.45
C GLU A 244 -15.53 -14.31 -8.18
N LYS A 245 -16.24 -15.39 -7.81
CA LYS A 245 -17.01 -15.48 -6.57
C LYS A 245 -16.13 -15.34 -5.32
N PHE A 246 -14.91 -15.86 -5.35
CA PHE A 246 -13.97 -15.66 -4.26
C PHE A 246 -13.56 -14.19 -4.10
N LEU A 247 -13.29 -13.48 -5.21
CA LEU A 247 -13.02 -12.05 -5.16
C LEU A 247 -14.27 -11.26 -4.68
N GLU A 248 -15.47 -11.63 -5.10
CA GLU A 248 -16.72 -11.04 -4.58
C GLU A 248 -16.86 -11.28 -3.07
N PHE A 249 -16.58 -12.50 -2.60
CA PHE A 249 -16.60 -12.83 -1.17
C PHE A 249 -15.64 -11.94 -0.36
N LEU A 250 -14.43 -11.68 -0.86
CA LEU A 250 -13.48 -10.78 -0.19
C LEU A 250 -14.00 -9.33 -0.07
N LEU A 251 -15.03 -8.96 -0.82
CA LEU A 251 -15.69 -7.65 -0.78
C LEU A 251 -17.00 -7.66 0.03
N THR A 252 -17.38 -8.79 0.65
CA THR A 252 -18.51 -8.81 1.59
C THR A 252 -18.16 -8.08 2.89
N GLU A 253 -19.15 -7.61 3.60
CA GLU A 253 -18.94 -6.95 4.90
C GLU A 253 -18.23 -7.87 5.91
N GLU A 254 -18.55 -9.16 5.91
CA GLU A 254 -17.92 -10.17 6.77
C GLU A 254 -16.42 -10.27 6.48
N ALA A 255 -16.04 -10.47 5.22
CA ALA A 255 -14.63 -10.59 4.82
C ALA A 255 -13.87 -9.28 5.02
N GLN A 256 -14.48 -8.14 4.70
CA GLN A 256 -13.87 -6.83 4.89
C GLN A 256 -13.64 -6.52 6.38
N ASN A 257 -14.60 -6.80 7.25
CA ASN A 257 -14.41 -6.70 8.72
C ASN A 257 -13.27 -7.60 9.20
N HIS A 258 -13.19 -8.83 8.68
CA HIS A 258 -12.09 -9.74 9.02
C HIS A 258 -10.74 -9.17 8.58
N ILE A 259 -10.64 -8.66 7.35
CA ILE A 259 -9.42 -8.06 6.79
C ILE A 259 -8.98 -6.87 7.65
N VAL A 260 -9.83 -5.86 7.86
CA VAL A 260 -9.43 -4.64 8.58
C VAL A 260 -9.03 -4.91 10.03
N ASN A 261 -9.68 -5.87 10.70
CA ASN A 261 -9.36 -6.22 12.08
C ASN A 261 -8.04 -6.99 12.24
N ASN A 262 -7.59 -7.65 11.19
CA ASN A 262 -6.34 -8.42 11.23
C ASN A 262 -5.14 -7.70 10.60
N THR A 263 -5.39 -6.86 9.59
CA THR A 263 -4.32 -6.19 8.82
C THR A 263 -4.13 -4.72 9.17
N PHE A 264 -5.10 -4.07 9.81
CA PHE A 264 -5.14 -2.62 10.03
C PHE A 264 -5.14 -1.79 8.73
N GLU A 265 -5.48 -2.40 7.60
CA GLU A 265 -5.70 -1.68 6.36
C GLU A 265 -7.12 -1.09 6.33
N TYR A 266 -7.34 -0.11 5.45
CA TYR A 266 -8.69 0.44 5.22
C TYR A 266 -9.52 -0.49 4.36
N PRO A 267 -10.82 -0.62 4.61
CA PRO A 267 -11.74 -1.36 3.75
C PRO A 267 -11.86 -0.69 2.38
N VAL A 268 -12.17 -1.49 1.35
CA VAL A 268 -12.46 -0.97 0.01
C VAL A 268 -13.91 -0.52 -0.09
N ILE A 269 -14.83 -1.26 0.54
CA ILE A 269 -16.26 -0.94 0.53
C ILE A 269 -16.60 0.11 1.58
N SER A 270 -17.58 0.96 1.29
CA SER A 270 -17.95 2.10 2.14
C SER A 270 -18.81 1.72 3.35
N THR A 271 -19.39 0.52 3.37
CA THR A 271 -20.27 0.04 4.45
C THR A 271 -19.50 -0.47 5.67
N VAL A 272 -18.20 -0.75 5.51
CA VAL A 272 -17.31 -1.22 6.59
C VAL A 272 -16.39 -0.09 7.04
N LYS A 273 -16.23 0.07 8.35
CA LYS A 273 -15.28 1.02 8.95
C LYS A 273 -13.90 0.40 9.07
N ALA A 274 -12.88 1.23 9.12
CA ALA A 274 -11.52 0.79 9.47
C ALA A 274 -11.48 0.26 10.92
N HIS A 275 -10.40 -0.46 11.25
CA HIS A 275 -10.15 -0.84 12.64
C HIS A 275 -10.12 0.41 13.54
N PRO A 276 -10.67 0.38 14.78
CA PRO A 276 -10.75 1.57 15.64
C PRO A 276 -9.45 2.35 15.77
N LEU A 277 -8.31 1.65 15.95
CA LEU A 277 -6.98 2.28 16.02
C LEU A 277 -6.57 3.04 14.73
N ILE A 278 -7.21 2.75 13.60
CA ILE A 278 -6.98 3.43 12.32
C ILE A 278 -8.06 4.48 12.07
N ASP A 279 -9.30 4.20 12.46
CA ASP A 279 -10.42 5.14 12.36
C ASP A 279 -10.19 6.38 13.24
N ASP A 280 -9.61 6.20 14.43
CA ASP A 280 -9.23 7.28 15.35
C ASP A 280 -8.15 8.22 14.80
N LEU A 281 -7.45 7.82 13.72
CA LEU A 281 -6.52 8.72 13.02
C LEU A 281 -7.24 9.82 12.22
N GLY A 282 -8.54 9.69 12.06
CA GLY A 282 -9.40 10.62 11.34
C GLY A 282 -9.64 10.27 9.89
N THR A 283 -10.53 11.02 9.27
CA THR A 283 -10.86 10.90 7.84
C THR A 283 -9.86 11.65 6.98
N PHE A 284 -9.65 11.19 5.76
CA PHE A 284 -8.75 11.84 4.81
C PHE A 284 -9.29 11.77 3.39
N LYS A 285 -8.87 12.73 2.58
CA LYS A 285 -9.06 12.74 1.13
C LYS A 285 -8.01 11.84 0.49
N MET A 286 -8.47 10.85 -0.26
CA MET A 286 -7.62 9.95 -1.05
C MET A 286 -7.25 10.60 -2.39
N ASP A 287 -6.01 10.49 -2.82
CA ASP A 287 -5.60 10.80 -4.20
C ASP A 287 -6.36 9.87 -5.16
N LYS A 288 -6.98 10.46 -6.18
CA LYS A 288 -7.76 9.76 -7.20
C LYS A 288 -6.92 9.27 -8.39
N THR A 289 -5.61 9.41 -8.33
CA THR A 289 -4.72 8.79 -9.32
C THR A 289 -5.00 7.29 -9.37
N SER A 290 -5.22 6.76 -10.56
CA SER A 290 -5.44 5.32 -10.73
C SER A 290 -4.24 4.55 -10.18
N VAL A 291 -4.49 3.60 -9.31
CA VAL A 291 -3.41 2.76 -8.76
C VAL A 291 -2.72 1.92 -9.85
N ALA A 292 -3.37 1.72 -11.00
CA ALA A 292 -2.77 1.07 -12.17
C ALA A 292 -1.61 1.90 -12.78
N ASP A 293 -1.61 3.22 -12.60
CA ASP A 293 -0.53 4.08 -13.06
C ASP A 293 0.78 3.85 -12.31
N PHE A 294 0.73 3.33 -11.08
CA PHE A 294 1.94 3.06 -10.30
C PHE A 294 2.85 2.05 -11.02
N GLY A 295 2.30 0.99 -11.57
CA GLY A 295 3.08 0.05 -12.37
C GLY A 295 3.48 0.61 -13.74
N LYS A 296 2.72 1.58 -14.30
CA LYS A 296 3.09 2.26 -15.54
C LYS A 296 4.36 3.07 -15.37
N TYR A 297 4.43 3.89 -14.31
CA TYR A 297 5.54 4.80 -14.05
C TYR A 297 6.65 4.20 -13.16
N ASN A 298 6.50 2.96 -12.68
CA ASN A 298 7.49 2.31 -11.82
C ASN A 298 8.90 2.27 -12.42
N PRO A 299 9.11 1.94 -13.72
CA PRO A 299 10.45 1.95 -14.30
C PRO A 299 11.11 3.34 -14.28
N ASP A 300 10.32 4.40 -14.48
CA ASP A 300 10.81 5.78 -14.44
C ASP A 300 11.09 6.22 -13.00
N ALA A 301 10.24 5.83 -12.05
CA ALA A 301 10.43 6.08 -10.62
C ALA A 301 11.74 5.45 -10.12
N VAL A 302 12.01 4.18 -10.47
CA VAL A 302 13.24 3.49 -10.07
C VAL A 302 14.47 4.20 -10.63
N LYS A 303 14.48 4.53 -11.93
CA LYS A 303 15.58 5.27 -12.57
C LYS A 303 15.78 6.66 -11.95
N LEU A 304 14.69 7.37 -11.66
CA LEU A 304 14.73 8.69 -11.04
C LEU A 304 15.32 8.61 -9.64
N MET A 305 14.86 7.66 -8.81
CA MET A 305 15.37 7.48 -7.45
C MET A 305 16.87 7.10 -7.45
N ASP A 306 17.31 6.31 -8.43
CA ASP A 306 18.72 5.97 -8.61
C ASP A 306 19.56 7.22 -8.95
N ARG A 307 19.12 8.03 -9.93
CA ARG A 307 19.81 9.27 -10.33
C ARG A 307 20.00 10.28 -9.20
N VAL A 308 19.04 10.34 -8.26
CA VAL A 308 19.12 11.26 -7.12
C VAL A 308 19.80 10.65 -5.89
N ASN A 309 20.35 9.44 -6.00
CA ASN A 309 21.01 8.70 -4.90
C ASN A 309 20.12 8.46 -3.68
N TRP A 310 18.87 8.10 -3.91
CA TRP A 310 17.97 7.69 -2.83
C TRP A 310 18.30 6.26 -2.37
N GLN A 311 19.38 6.09 -1.61
CA GLN A 311 19.91 4.79 -1.20
C GLN A 311 20.03 4.68 0.31
#